data_177b6e70d934dc69a1b242e3a3b60bf5
#
_entry.id   177b6e70d934dc69a1b242e3a3b60bf5
#
_cell.length_a   1.000
_cell.length_b   1.000
_cell.length_c   1.000
_cell.angle_alpha   90.00
_cell.angle_beta   90.00
_cell.angle_gamma   90.00
#
_symmetry.space_group_name_H-M   'P 1'
#
loop_
_entity.id
_entity.type
_entity.pdbx_description
1 polymer ?
#
loop_
_entity_poly.entity_id
_entity_poly.type
_entity_poly.pdbx_seq_one_letter_code
_entity_poly.pdbx_strand_id
1 'polypeptide(L)'
;MGKKIFTLTAIVLVFISSCKTPGLIFSGNLKDNTKVMEVKGRQGWQFNQKITFGDYFTSKIKRGWTKGGTWNFVVKFQNAEQKLSFTQNTPFGKSAEVLAIGKFKNTELPLFKDFLSYSFKYENTFAGTVIPNDNESNNWDFVIHNPESGLPKDADCGIIRDSNGNEIIIRGVKKVEGQANWVTLDNYGFEFIQNGQSIGAVSTINNGRVWIKNDLDENTKLILASVSTSLLVRHSMQESVNNH
;
A
#
# COMPACT_ATOMS: atom_id res chain seq x y z
N MET A 1 3.29 -45.33 -33.99
CA MET A 1 3.93 -44.21 -33.27
C MET A 1 3.12 -42.94 -33.13
N GLY A 2 2.18 -42.64 -34.05
CA GLY A 2 1.38 -41.36 -34.01
C GLY A 2 0.41 -41.15 -32.83
N LYS A 3 -0.20 -42.23 -32.29
CA LYS A 3 -1.16 -42.09 -31.17
C LYS A 3 -0.55 -41.62 -29.84
N LYS A 4 0.70 -41.98 -29.54
CA LYS A 4 1.38 -41.56 -28.29
C LYS A 4 1.79 -40.08 -28.30
N ILE A 5 2.11 -39.52 -29.47
CA ILE A 5 2.49 -38.12 -29.64
C ILE A 5 1.27 -37.23 -29.46
N PHE A 6 0.10 -37.64 -29.96
CA PHE A 6 -1.14 -36.85 -29.81
C PHE A 6 -1.59 -36.73 -28.35
N THR A 7 -1.40 -37.78 -27.55
CA THR A 7 -1.77 -37.79 -26.13
C THR A 7 -0.83 -36.88 -25.31
N LEU A 8 0.46 -36.84 -25.65
CA LEU A 8 1.42 -35.98 -24.97
C LEU A 8 1.18 -34.49 -25.23
N THR A 9 0.80 -34.13 -26.47
CA THR A 9 0.48 -32.75 -26.85
C THR A 9 -0.81 -32.27 -26.18
N ALA A 10 -1.82 -33.14 -26.02
CA ALA A 10 -3.07 -32.79 -25.30
C ALA A 10 -2.84 -32.52 -23.80
N ILE A 11 -1.91 -33.27 -23.16
CA ILE A 11 -1.58 -33.05 -21.73
C ILE A 11 -0.87 -31.71 -21.49
N VAL A 12 0.00 -31.29 -22.41
CA VAL A 12 0.72 -30.00 -22.30
C VAL A 12 -0.23 -28.79 -22.42
N LEU A 13 -1.28 -28.90 -23.21
CA LEU A 13 -2.28 -27.82 -23.37
C LEU A 13 -3.16 -27.55 -22.14
N VAL A 14 -3.29 -28.53 -21.23
CA VAL A 14 -4.12 -28.37 -20.01
C VAL A 14 -3.41 -27.53 -18.95
N PHE A 15 -2.08 -27.40 -18.99
CA PHE A 15 -1.31 -26.65 -17.99
C PHE A 15 -1.19 -25.14 -18.24
N ILE A 16 -1.75 -24.62 -19.33
CA ILE A 16 -1.79 -23.18 -19.61
C ILE A 16 -3.09 -22.48 -19.15
N SER A 17 -3.81 -23.06 -18.20
CA SER A 17 -4.85 -22.31 -17.50
C SER A 17 -4.18 -21.23 -16.63
N SER A 18 -4.00 -20.05 -17.21
CA SER A 18 -3.54 -18.86 -16.51
C SER A 18 -4.46 -18.61 -15.32
N CYS A 19 -4.01 -18.90 -14.11
CA CYS A 19 -4.69 -18.48 -12.88
C CYS A 19 -4.78 -16.96 -12.89
N LYS A 20 -5.92 -16.40 -13.25
CA LYS A 20 -6.16 -14.97 -13.09
C LYS A 20 -6.10 -14.63 -11.61
N THR A 21 -5.26 -13.67 -11.24
CA THR A 21 -5.24 -13.12 -9.89
C THR A 21 -6.64 -12.57 -9.57
N PRO A 22 -7.30 -13.02 -8.50
CA PRO A 22 -8.63 -12.56 -8.14
C PRO A 22 -8.64 -11.04 -7.94
N GLY A 23 -9.73 -10.38 -8.37
CA GLY A 23 -9.93 -8.95 -8.17
C GLY A 23 -10.38 -8.66 -6.75
N LEU A 24 -10.02 -7.49 -6.22
CA LEU A 24 -10.62 -6.99 -4.97
C LEU A 24 -12.08 -6.57 -5.21
N ILE A 25 -12.92 -6.79 -4.19
CA ILE A 25 -14.28 -6.26 -4.15
C ILE A 25 -14.24 -4.98 -3.31
N PHE A 26 -14.46 -3.85 -3.96
CA PHE A 26 -14.47 -2.52 -3.35
C PHE A 26 -15.87 -2.09 -2.90
N SER A 27 -15.92 -1.15 -1.96
CA SER A 27 -17.14 -0.43 -1.63
C SER A 27 -17.39 0.66 -2.69
N GLY A 28 -18.54 0.63 -3.37
CA GLY A 28 -18.92 1.64 -4.37
C GLY A 28 -18.33 1.43 -5.78
N ASN A 29 -18.35 2.51 -6.58
CA ASN A 29 -18.09 2.49 -8.02
C ASN A 29 -16.64 2.84 -8.37
N LEU A 30 -15.65 2.41 -7.56
CA LEU A 30 -14.24 2.72 -7.85
C LEU A 30 -13.81 2.24 -9.24
N LYS A 31 -14.30 1.08 -9.67
CA LYS A 31 -13.91 0.47 -10.95
C LYS A 31 -14.34 1.27 -12.19
N ASP A 32 -15.39 2.09 -12.05
CA ASP A 32 -16.00 2.76 -13.21
C ASP A 32 -15.16 3.94 -13.73
N ASN A 33 -14.34 4.57 -12.88
CA ASN A 33 -13.51 5.73 -13.24
C ASN A 33 -12.03 5.53 -12.94
N THR A 34 -11.57 4.27 -12.94
CA THR A 34 -10.17 3.93 -12.67
C THR A 34 -9.61 2.97 -13.71
N LYS A 35 -8.32 3.11 -13.99
CA LYS A 35 -7.55 2.10 -14.73
C LYS A 35 -6.79 1.23 -13.74
N VAL A 36 -6.88 -0.08 -13.92
CA VAL A 36 -6.05 -1.03 -13.15
C VAL A 36 -4.61 -0.90 -13.57
N MET A 37 -3.72 -0.67 -12.61
CA MET A 37 -2.29 -0.59 -12.81
C MET A 37 -1.60 -1.78 -12.14
N GLU A 38 -1.03 -2.68 -12.93
CA GLU A 38 -0.27 -3.83 -12.42
C GLU A 38 1.06 -3.36 -11.84
N VAL A 39 1.38 -3.84 -10.64
CA VAL A 39 2.63 -3.50 -9.95
C VAL A 39 3.77 -4.37 -10.45
N LYS A 40 4.93 -3.75 -10.68
CA LYS A 40 6.18 -4.41 -11.04
C LYS A 40 7.28 -4.07 -10.01
N GLY A 41 8.24 -4.98 -9.85
CA GLY A 41 9.39 -4.76 -8.98
C GLY A 41 9.16 -5.05 -7.50
N ARG A 42 7.96 -5.57 -7.12
CA ARG A 42 7.66 -5.93 -5.73
C ARG A 42 8.29 -7.27 -5.34
N GLN A 43 8.18 -8.26 -6.21
CA GLN A 43 8.78 -9.59 -6.00
C GLN A 43 10.23 -9.60 -6.51
N GLY A 44 11.11 -10.28 -5.79
CA GLY A 44 12.51 -10.43 -6.14
C GLY A 44 13.45 -9.86 -5.07
N TRP A 45 14.71 -9.64 -5.48
CA TRP A 45 15.73 -9.13 -4.56
C TRP A 45 15.38 -7.74 -4.04
N GLN A 46 15.35 -7.61 -2.72
CA GLN A 46 15.07 -6.34 -2.05
C GLN A 46 16.19 -5.30 -2.25
N PHE A 47 17.33 -5.73 -2.77
CA PHE A 47 18.46 -4.87 -3.07
C PHE A 47 18.20 -4.05 -4.33
N ASN A 48 18.30 -2.72 -4.23
CA ASN A 48 17.98 -1.77 -5.31
C ASN A 48 16.53 -1.86 -5.84
N GLN A 49 15.60 -2.28 -5.01
CA GLN A 49 14.20 -2.41 -5.40
C GLN A 49 13.63 -1.08 -5.88
N LYS A 50 12.89 -1.14 -6.99
CA LYS A 50 12.06 -0.06 -7.51
C LYS A 50 10.66 -0.60 -7.79
N ILE A 51 9.65 0.15 -7.43
CA ILE A 51 8.24 -0.19 -7.69
C ILE A 51 7.74 0.68 -8.83
N THR A 52 7.02 0.06 -9.77
CA THR A 52 6.35 0.77 -10.86
C THR A 52 4.92 0.24 -11.03
N PHE A 53 3.98 1.12 -11.37
CA PHE A 53 2.61 0.77 -11.75
C PHE A 53 2.03 1.86 -12.65
N GLY A 54 1.53 1.44 -13.83
CA GLY A 54 1.24 2.42 -14.88
C GLY A 54 2.48 3.26 -15.19
N ASP A 55 2.31 4.56 -15.15
CA ASP A 55 3.40 5.53 -15.37
C ASP A 55 3.99 6.09 -14.07
N TYR A 56 3.55 5.57 -12.91
CA TYR A 56 4.10 5.90 -11.60
C TYR A 56 5.33 5.03 -11.31
N PHE A 57 6.37 5.63 -10.74
CA PHE A 57 7.58 4.89 -10.40
C PHE A 57 8.30 5.46 -9.18
N THR A 58 9.09 4.63 -8.52
CA THR A 58 9.90 5.07 -7.38
C THR A 58 11.38 5.20 -7.73
N SER A 59 12.09 6.00 -6.94
CA SER A 59 13.54 5.84 -6.79
C SER A 59 13.86 4.46 -6.21
N LYS A 60 15.14 4.15 -6.00
CA LYS A 60 15.54 2.97 -5.21
C LYS A 60 14.97 3.07 -3.81
N ILE A 61 14.28 2.03 -3.36
CA ILE A 61 13.77 1.94 -1.98
C ILE A 61 14.94 1.65 -1.05
N LYS A 62 15.19 2.58 -0.14
CA LYS A 62 16.22 2.45 0.89
C LYS A 62 15.58 1.88 2.16
N ARG A 63 16.21 0.86 2.74
CA ARG A 63 15.85 0.28 4.04
C ARG A 63 16.92 0.63 5.05
N GLY A 64 16.48 1.15 6.22
CA GLY A 64 17.37 1.79 7.17
C GLY A 64 17.67 3.25 6.79
N TRP A 65 17.95 4.07 7.80
CA TRP A 65 18.34 5.46 7.58
C TRP A 65 19.79 5.64 7.97
N THR A 66 20.59 6.21 7.09
CA THR A 66 21.88 6.75 7.45
C THR A 66 21.66 8.08 8.20
N LYS A 67 22.28 8.23 9.37
CA LYS A 67 22.33 9.50 10.09
C LYS A 67 22.92 10.56 9.16
N GLY A 68 22.19 11.63 8.84
CA GLY A 68 22.74 12.73 8.05
C GLY A 68 21.74 13.71 7.42
N GLY A 69 20.44 13.46 7.46
CA GLY A 69 19.44 14.43 7.01
C GLY A 69 18.74 15.06 8.20
N THR A 70 18.73 16.39 8.29
CA THR A 70 17.88 17.13 9.24
C THR A 70 16.44 17.07 8.71
N TRP A 71 15.76 15.99 9.02
CA TRP A 71 14.35 15.86 8.70
C TRP A 71 13.56 16.32 9.92
N ASN A 72 12.90 17.46 9.80
CA ASN A 72 11.93 17.92 10.78
C ASN A 72 10.63 17.14 10.63
N PHE A 73 10.61 15.93 11.15
CA PHE A 73 9.36 15.20 11.32
C PHE A 73 8.53 15.85 12.41
N VAL A 74 7.25 16.01 12.15
CA VAL A 74 6.24 16.30 13.19
C VAL A 74 6.19 15.15 14.21
N VAL A 75 6.72 13.98 13.84
CA VAL A 75 6.80 12.78 14.68
C VAL A 75 8.26 12.39 14.93
N LYS A 76 8.68 12.41 16.18
CA LYS A 76 10.00 11.92 16.62
C LYS A 76 9.98 10.39 16.66
N PHE A 77 10.47 9.76 15.62
CA PHE A 77 10.58 8.30 15.52
C PHE A 77 11.87 7.80 16.21
N GLN A 78 11.85 7.71 17.52
CA GLN A 78 12.91 7.04 18.27
C GLN A 78 12.57 5.54 18.35
N ASN A 79 13.57 4.68 18.06
CA ASN A 79 13.48 3.22 18.19
C ASN A 79 12.57 2.45 17.19
N ALA A 80 12.39 2.93 15.97
CA ALA A 80 11.74 2.14 14.95
C ALA A 80 12.68 1.05 14.40
N GLU A 81 12.20 -0.20 14.33
CA GLU A 81 12.99 -1.34 13.83
C GLU A 81 13.02 -1.39 12.30
N GLN A 82 11.93 -0.98 11.65
CA GLN A 82 11.81 -0.98 10.19
C GLN A 82 11.67 0.45 9.68
N LYS A 83 12.55 0.84 8.78
CA LYS A 83 12.59 2.19 8.19
C LYS A 83 12.70 2.09 6.68
N LEU A 84 11.87 2.87 5.98
CA LEU A 84 11.83 2.95 4.53
C LEU A 84 11.97 4.39 4.07
N SER A 85 12.67 4.61 2.96
CA SER A 85 12.62 5.89 2.25
C SER A 85 12.74 5.69 0.75
N PHE A 86 12.01 6.49 -0.01
CA PHE A 86 12.06 6.54 -1.47
C PHE A 86 11.45 7.85 -1.98
N THR A 87 11.72 8.18 -3.24
CA THR A 87 11.00 9.24 -3.95
C THR A 87 9.94 8.57 -4.83
N GLN A 88 8.68 8.99 -4.70
CA GLN A 88 7.60 8.62 -5.60
C GLN A 88 7.50 9.65 -6.72
N ASN A 89 7.37 9.19 -7.97
CA ASN A 89 7.23 10.06 -9.14
C ASN A 89 5.91 9.76 -9.85
N THR A 90 5.30 10.81 -10.43
CA THR A 90 4.10 10.71 -11.26
C THR A 90 4.44 10.89 -12.73
N PRO A 91 3.54 10.50 -13.66
CA PRO A 91 3.73 10.74 -15.10
C PRO A 91 3.79 12.22 -15.49
N PHE A 92 3.27 13.11 -14.63
CA PHE A 92 3.21 14.56 -14.89
C PHE A 92 4.37 15.36 -14.28
N GLY A 93 5.45 14.67 -13.89
CA GLY A 93 6.66 15.31 -13.38
C GLY A 93 6.59 15.73 -11.90
N LYS A 94 5.47 15.50 -11.21
CA LYS A 94 5.41 15.70 -9.76
C LYS A 94 6.12 14.56 -9.02
N SER A 95 6.72 14.90 -7.90
CA SER A 95 7.39 13.91 -7.03
C SER A 95 7.23 14.25 -5.57
N ALA A 96 7.36 13.23 -4.72
CA ALA A 96 7.36 13.38 -3.27
C ALA A 96 8.43 12.49 -2.64
N GLU A 97 9.06 12.97 -1.60
CA GLU A 97 9.83 12.10 -0.70
C GLU A 97 8.88 11.37 0.24
N VAL A 98 9.11 10.09 0.41
CA VAL A 98 8.33 9.22 1.26
C VAL A 98 9.22 8.59 2.30
N LEU A 99 8.80 8.72 3.55
CA LEU A 99 9.47 8.16 4.70
C LEU A 99 8.44 7.37 5.49
N ALA A 100 8.77 6.11 5.80
CA ALA A 100 7.84 5.26 6.54
C ALA A 100 8.58 4.37 7.53
N ILE A 101 7.87 4.02 8.60
CA ILE A 101 8.36 3.16 9.67
C ILE A 101 7.34 2.10 10.05
N GLY A 102 7.84 0.96 10.44
CA GLY A 102 7.06 -0.11 11.07
C GLY A 102 7.68 -0.56 12.37
N LYS A 103 6.91 -1.27 13.20
CA LYS A 103 7.34 -1.83 14.48
C LYS A 103 8.07 -0.80 15.36
N PHE A 104 7.37 0.22 15.81
CA PHE A 104 7.90 1.21 16.73
C PHE A 104 7.24 1.11 18.10
N LYS A 105 8.04 1.26 19.14
CA LYS A 105 7.59 1.29 20.53
C LYS A 105 7.38 2.74 20.96
N ASN A 106 6.19 3.01 21.50
CA ASN A 106 5.89 4.18 22.31
C ASN A 106 6.33 5.52 21.70
N THR A 107 5.79 5.87 20.54
CA THR A 107 6.06 7.15 19.93
C THR A 107 4.80 7.99 19.99
N GLU A 108 4.92 9.20 20.46
CA GLU A 108 3.84 10.16 20.41
C GLU A 108 3.58 10.51 18.95
N LEU A 109 2.42 10.13 18.45
CA LEU A 109 1.89 10.51 17.16
C LEU A 109 0.82 11.59 17.40
N PRO A 110 1.20 12.85 17.69
CA PRO A 110 0.24 13.87 18.12
C PRO A 110 -0.84 14.15 17.09
N LEU A 111 -0.51 14.04 15.80
CA LEU A 111 -1.44 14.25 14.70
C LEU A 111 -2.55 13.20 14.61
N PHE A 112 -2.37 12.04 15.23
CA PHE A 112 -3.28 10.89 15.14
C PHE A 112 -3.86 10.47 16.50
N LYS A 113 -3.72 11.32 17.53
CA LYS A 113 -4.22 10.99 18.89
C LYS A 113 -5.69 10.61 18.87
N ASP A 114 -6.51 11.31 18.11
CA ASP A 114 -7.95 11.06 18.02
C ASP A 114 -8.27 9.72 17.34
N PHE A 115 -7.46 9.34 16.35
CA PHE A 115 -7.60 8.08 15.64
C PHE A 115 -7.02 6.90 16.44
N LEU A 116 -5.91 7.13 17.16
CA LEU A 116 -5.21 6.11 17.93
C LEU A 116 -5.74 5.92 19.35
N SER A 117 -6.62 6.78 19.86
CA SER A 117 -7.10 6.77 21.25
C SER A 117 -7.99 5.57 21.60
N TYR A 118 -8.52 4.87 20.62
CA TYR A 118 -9.35 3.67 20.82
C TYR A 118 -8.56 2.38 20.55
N SER A 119 -7.80 1.90 21.58
CA SER A 119 -7.41 0.47 21.73
C SER A 119 -6.36 -0.11 20.75
N PHE A 120 -5.40 0.65 20.26
CA PHE A 120 -4.37 0.07 19.40
C PHE A 120 -3.12 -0.33 20.19
N LYS A 121 -2.75 -1.61 20.13
CA LYS A 121 -1.39 -2.06 20.47
C LYS A 121 -0.45 -1.62 19.35
N TYR A 122 0.55 -0.82 19.67
CA TYR A 122 1.51 -0.22 18.73
C TYR A 122 2.35 -1.24 17.92
N GLU A 123 2.32 -2.52 18.30
CA GLU A 123 3.15 -3.58 17.70
C GLU A 123 2.87 -3.81 16.20
N ASN A 124 1.65 -3.50 15.72
CA ASN A 124 1.24 -3.71 14.33
C ASN A 124 0.95 -2.41 13.57
N THR A 125 1.52 -1.31 14.01
CA THR A 125 1.31 0.00 13.40
C THR A 125 2.41 0.29 12.37
N PHE A 126 2.01 0.88 11.26
CA PHE A 126 2.88 1.39 10.21
C PHE A 126 2.52 2.85 9.96
N ALA A 127 3.48 3.72 10.01
CA ALA A 127 3.27 5.15 9.84
C ALA A 127 4.32 5.75 8.92
N GLY A 128 4.00 6.91 8.35
CA GLY A 128 4.95 7.61 7.50
C GLY A 128 4.47 9.00 7.12
N THR A 129 5.30 9.67 6.34
CA THR A 129 4.99 10.98 5.77
C THR A 129 5.32 11.00 4.28
N VAL A 130 4.53 11.73 3.54
CA VAL A 130 4.72 12.06 2.13
C VAL A 130 4.97 13.55 2.04
N ILE A 131 6.11 13.94 1.50
CA ILE A 131 6.58 15.32 1.39
C ILE A 131 6.63 15.68 -0.10
N PRO A 132 5.62 16.39 -0.65
CA PRO A 132 5.64 16.84 -2.04
C PRO A 132 6.78 17.82 -2.28
N ASN A 133 7.56 17.61 -3.36
CA ASN A 133 8.72 18.46 -3.66
C ASN A 133 8.34 19.87 -4.11
N ASP A 134 7.13 20.08 -4.60
CA ASP A 134 6.60 21.38 -5.02
C ASP A 134 5.95 22.17 -3.87
N ASN A 135 5.69 21.54 -2.74
CA ASN A 135 5.09 22.17 -1.56
C ASN A 135 5.52 21.45 -0.27
N GLU A 136 6.77 21.63 0.12
CA GLU A 136 7.35 21.02 1.32
C GLU A 136 6.66 21.45 2.63
N SER A 137 5.87 22.50 2.62
CA SER A 137 5.09 22.95 3.79
C SER A 137 3.78 22.17 3.98
N ASN A 138 3.31 21.44 2.98
CA ASN A 138 2.08 20.65 3.04
C ASN A 138 2.36 19.14 3.04
N ASN A 139 2.93 18.67 4.12
CA ASN A 139 3.18 17.25 4.33
C ASN A 139 1.90 16.49 4.61
N TRP A 140 1.85 15.26 4.11
CA TRP A 140 0.78 14.32 4.38
C TRP A 140 1.31 13.17 5.23
N ASP A 141 0.85 13.09 6.45
CA ASP A 141 1.18 11.99 7.34
C ASP A 141 0.16 10.87 7.22
N PHE A 142 0.59 9.63 7.33
CA PHE A 142 -0.30 8.47 7.33
C PHE A 142 0.02 7.52 8.47
N VAL A 143 -1.02 6.89 8.97
CA VAL A 143 -0.91 5.79 9.94
C VAL A 143 -1.85 4.67 9.55
N ILE A 144 -1.38 3.45 9.67
CA ILE A 144 -2.16 2.24 9.41
C ILE A 144 -1.91 1.27 10.53
N HIS A 145 -2.99 0.84 11.14
CA HIS A 145 -2.98 -0.25 12.08
C HIS A 145 -3.50 -1.50 11.36
N ASN A 146 -2.73 -2.58 11.37
CA ASN A 146 -3.17 -3.86 10.83
C ASN A 146 -3.53 -4.78 11.99
N PRO A 147 -4.80 -4.89 12.37
CA PRO A 147 -5.21 -5.82 13.40
C PRO A 147 -5.06 -7.24 12.86
N GLU A 148 -4.20 -8.02 13.45
CA GLU A 148 -3.99 -9.43 13.08
C GLU A 148 -5.22 -10.30 13.36
N SER A 149 -6.16 -9.85 14.16
CA SER A 149 -7.45 -10.52 14.34
C SER A 149 -8.40 -9.63 15.12
N GLY A 150 -9.64 -9.49 14.68
CA GLY A 150 -10.73 -9.05 15.54
C GLY A 150 -11.41 -7.71 15.21
N LEU A 151 -10.97 -6.92 14.24
CA LEU A 151 -11.78 -5.79 13.80
C LEU A 151 -12.94 -6.26 12.89
N PRO A 152 -14.09 -5.55 12.93
CA PRO A 152 -15.20 -5.79 12.00
C PRO A 152 -14.75 -5.84 10.55
N LYS A 153 -15.49 -6.56 9.71
CA LYS A 153 -15.12 -6.83 8.29
C LYS A 153 -14.81 -5.59 7.45
N ASP A 154 -15.33 -4.43 7.83
CA ASP A 154 -15.23 -3.18 7.06
C ASP A 154 -14.73 -2.02 7.94
N ALA A 155 -13.87 -2.30 8.93
CA ALA A 155 -13.35 -1.26 9.80
C ALA A 155 -12.26 -0.43 9.10
N ASP A 156 -12.31 0.88 9.35
CA ASP A 156 -11.24 1.77 8.97
C ASP A 156 -9.97 1.39 9.74
N CYS A 157 -8.91 1.11 9.01
CA CYS A 157 -7.66 0.61 9.60
C CYS A 157 -6.54 1.66 9.53
N GLY A 158 -6.78 2.81 8.93
CA GLY A 158 -5.80 3.87 8.82
C GLY A 158 -6.39 5.18 8.35
N ILE A 159 -5.54 6.19 8.37
CA ILE A 159 -5.86 7.55 7.93
C ILE A 159 -4.62 8.21 7.32
N ILE A 160 -4.84 9.05 6.33
CA ILE A 160 -3.85 9.98 5.76
C ILE A 160 -4.37 11.37 6.05
N ARG A 161 -3.55 12.26 6.60
CA ARG A 161 -3.94 13.61 6.99
C ARG A 161 -2.86 14.61 6.64
N ASP A 162 -3.24 15.77 6.11
CA ASP A 162 -2.33 16.90 5.93
C ASP A 162 -2.36 17.87 7.11
N SER A 163 -1.49 18.88 7.09
CA SER A 163 -1.44 19.94 8.10
C SER A 163 -2.67 20.84 8.14
N ASN A 164 -3.47 20.85 7.07
CA ASN A 164 -4.69 21.66 6.94
C ASN A 164 -5.94 20.93 7.43
N GLY A 165 -5.81 19.65 7.83
CA GLY A 165 -6.92 18.82 8.29
C GLY A 165 -7.68 18.10 7.19
N ASN A 166 -7.17 18.07 5.95
CA ASN A 166 -7.74 17.22 4.91
C ASN A 166 -7.44 15.76 5.24
N GLU A 167 -8.43 14.90 5.07
CA GLU A 167 -8.35 13.49 5.48
C GLU A 167 -8.72 12.53 4.36
N ILE A 168 -8.00 11.42 4.31
CA ILE A 168 -8.32 10.25 3.49
C ILE A 168 -8.29 9.02 4.40
N ILE A 169 -9.41 8.34 4.53
CA ILE A 169 -9.54 7.12 5.34
C ILE A 169 -8.96 5.94 4.57
N ILE A 170 -8.25 5.07 5.26
CA ILE A 170 -7.76 3.81 4.73
C ILE A 170 -8.59 2.67 5.32
N ARG A 171 -9.28 1.93 4.46
CA ARG A 171 -10.11 0.77 4.82
C ARG A 171 -9.50 -0.51 4.32
N GLY A 172 -9.43 -1.54 5.17
CA GLY A 172 -8.95 -2.86 4.78
C GLY A 172 -9.97 -3.59 3.88
N VAL A 173 -9.50 -4.19 2.80
CA VAL A 173 -10.32 -5.00 1.88
C VAL A 173 -10.06 -6.47 2.13
N LYS A 174 -11.08 -7.18 2.62
CA LYS A 174 -11.05 -8.62 2.98
C LYS A 174 -11.81 -9.50 2.01
N LYS A 175 -12.33 -8.97 0.90
CA LYS A 175 -13.12 -9.70 -0.08
C LYS A 175 -12.47 -9.68 -1.44
N VAL A 176 -12.44 -10.85 -2.08
CA VAL A 176 -11.97 -11.02 -3.47
C VAL A 176 -13.02 -11.74 -4.30
N GLU A 177 -12.98 -11.50 -5.60
CA GLU A 177 -13.86 -12.15 -6.56
C GLU A 177 -13.68 -13.68 -6.53
N GLY A 178 -14.79 -14.42 -6.50
CA GLY A 178 -14.78 -15.89 -6.45
C GLY A 178 -14.51 -16.50 -5.07
N GLN A 179 -14.32 -15.70 -4.02
CA GLN A 179 -14.13 -16.21 -2.66
C GLN A 179 -15.46 -16.58 -2.01
N ALA A 180 -15.51 -17.73 -1.35
CA ALA A 180 -16.68 -18.12 -0.57
C ALA A 180 -16.89 -17.19 0.63
N ASN A 181 -18.13 -16.82 0.93
CA ASN A 181 -18.47 -15.82 1.96
C ASN A 181 -18.05 -16.18 3.38
N TRP A 182 -17.77 -17.44 3.66
CA TRP A 182 -17.35 -17.94 4.98
C TRP A 182 -15.84 -17.89 5.21
N VAL A 183 -15.06 -17.66 4.15
CA VAL A 183 -13.60 -17.53 4.25
C VAL A 183 -13.28 -16.09 4.62
N THR A 184 -12.83 -15.88 5.84
CA THR A 184 -12.27 -14.60 6.30
C THR A 184 -10.78 -14.78 6.48
N LEU A 185 -10.01 -14.21 5.57
CA LEU A 185 -8.56 -14.16 5.65
C LEU A 185 -8.12 -12.72 5.96
N ASP A 186 -6.82 -12.53 6.06
CA ASP A 186 -6.18 -11.22 6.24
C ASP A 186 -6.57 -10.21 5.16
N ASN A 187 -6.20 -8.95 5.35
CA ASN A 187 -6.46 -7.92 4.36
C ASN A 187 -5.74 -8.23 3.05
N TYR A 188 -6.51 -8.39 1.97
CA TYR A 188 -5.99 -8.55 0.60
C TYR A 188 -5.54 -7.24 -0.03
N GLY A 189 -5.86 -6.11 0.60
CA GLY A 189 -5.53 -4.79 0.13
C GLY A 189 -6.21 -3.70 0.96
N PHE A 190 -6.14 -2.49 0.44
CA PHE A 190 -6.67 -1.30 1.11
C PHE A 190 -7.41 -0.42 0.11
N GLU A 191 -8.48 0.23 0.56
CA GLU A 191 -9.27 1.19 -0.17
C GLU A 191 -9.06 2.58 0.45
N PHE A 192 -8.92 3.61 -0.38
CA PHE A 192 -8.77 5.01 0.04
C PHE A 192 -10.10 5.72 -0.15
N ILE A 193 -10.60 6.32 0.93
CA ILE A 193 -11.93 6.92 0.98
C ILE A 193 -11.79 8.39 1.39
N GLN A 194 -12.32 9.28 0.58
CA GLN A 194 -12.40 10.72 0.88
C GLN A 194 -13.84 11.19 0.70
N ASN A 195 -14.35 11.93 1.68
CA ASN A 195 -15.73 12.42 1.67
C ASN A 195 -16.77 11.30 1.44
N GLY A 196 -16.54 10.11 2.00
CA GLY A 196 -17.42 8.95 1.86
C GLY A 196 -17.34 8.25 0.50
N GLN A 197 -16.47 8.69 -0.42
CA GLN A 197 -16.30 8.10 -1.73
C GLN A 197 -14.95 7.40 -1.84
N SER A 198 -14.94 6.22 -2.47
CA SER A 198 -13.71 5.54 -2.82
C SER A 198 -12.99 6.29 -3.95
N ILE A 199 -11.74 6.70 -3.70
CA ILE A 199 -10.91 7.47 -4.62
C ILE A 199 -9.70 6.70 -5.14
N GLY A 200 -9.38 5.56 -4.53
CA GLY A 200 -8.29 4.69 -4.95
C GLY A 200 -8.26 3.41 -4.13
N ALA A 201 -7.41 2.48 -4.53
CA ALA A 201 -7.17 1.24 -3.81
C ALA A 201 -5.81 0.64 -4.16
N VAL A 202 -5.32 -0.24 -3.30
CA VAL A 202 -4.15 -1.07 -3.55
C VAL A 202 -4.42 -2.51 -3.13
N SER A 203 -4.12 -3.47 -4.03
CA SER A 203 -4.11 -4.90 -3.73
C SER A 203 -2.72 -5.34 -3.33
N THR A 204 -2.63 -6.16 -2.31
CA THR A 204 -1.36 -6.79 -1.89
C THR A 204 -1.22 -8.23 -2.40
N ILE A 205 -2.18 -8.74 -3.15
CA ILE A 205 -2.17 -10.10 -3.72
C ILE A 205 -1.09 -10.19 -4.80
N ASN A 206 -0.23 -11.19 -4.74
CA ASN A 206 0.88 -11.44 -5.67
C ASN A 206 1.79 -10.20 -5.80
N ASN A 207 2.01 -9.71 -7.03
CA ASN A 207 2.77 -8.47 -7.27
C ASN A 207 2.05 -7.22 -6.79
N GLY A 208 0.73 -7.26 -6.70
CA GLY A 208 -0.12 -6.12 -6.36
C GLY A 208 -0.72 -5.43 -7.58
N ARG A 209 -1.75 -4.63 -7.30
CA ARG A 209 -2.43 -3.75 -8.25
C ARG A 209 -2.79 -2.45 -7.57
N VAL A 210 -2.79 -1.36 -8.33
CA VAL A 210 -3.18 -0.04 -7.83
C VAL A 210 -4.30 0.51 -8.69
N TRP A 211 -5.27 1.17 -8.05
CA TRP A 211 -6.36 1.91 -8.66
C TRP A 211 -6.33 3.34 -8.12
N ILE A 212 -6.37 4.33 -8.99
CA ILE A 212 -6.48 5.75 -8.65
C ILE A 212 -7.50 6.37 -9.59
N LYS A 213 -8.47 7.10 -9.07
CA LYS A 213 -9.46 7.78 -9.88
C LYS A 213 -8.81 8.79 -10.83
N ASN A 214 -9.30 8.85 -12.07
CA ASN A 214 -8.71 9.68 -13.13
C ASN A 214 -8.95 11.18 -12.91
N ASP A 215 -10.08 11.53 -12.28
CA ASP A 215 -10.56 12.90 -12.05
C ASP A 215 -10.02 13.57 -10.78
N LEU A 216 -9.11 12.93 -10.05
CA LEU A 216 -8.42 13.54 -8.92
C LEU A 216 -7.36 14.54 -9.41
N ASP A 217 -7.09 15.53 -8.57
CA ASP A 217 -5.94 16.42 -8.77
C ASP A 217 -4.61 15.66 -8.63
N GLU A 218 -3.56 16.22 -9.23
CA GLU A 218 -2.25 15.55 -9.32
C GLU A 218 -1.55 15.39 -7.95
N ASN A 219 -1.85 16.26 -6.97
CA ASN A 219 -1.28 16.11 -5.63
C ASN A 219 -1.94 14.93 -4.92
N THR A 220 -3.25 14.83 -4.95
CA THR A 220 -3.98 13.68 -4.40
C THR A 220 -3.52 12.38 -5.05
N LYS A 221 -3.36 12.33 -6.37
CA LYS A 221 -2.81 11.16 -7.06
C LYS A 221 -1.41 10.79 -6.59
N LEU A 222 -0.52 11.78 -6.40
CA LEU A 222 0.82 11.58 -5.86
C LEU A 222 0.80 11.00 -4.45
N ILE A 223 -0.07 11.52 -3.57
CA ILE A 223 -0.24 11.01 -2.20
C ILE A 223 -0.72 9.57 -2.20
N LEU A 224 -1.77 9.26 -2.99
CA LEU A 224 -2.29 7.89 -3.09
C LEU A 224 -1.25 6.92 -3.65
N ALA A 225 -0.48 7.31 -4.66
CA ALA A 225 0.60 6.51 -5.22
C ALA A 225 1.70 6.25 -4.18
N SER A 226 2.08 7.26 -3.40
CA SER A 226 3.09 7.19 -2.35
C SER A 226 2.69 6.23 -1.23
N VAL A 227 1.46 6.36 -0.74
CA VAL A 227 0.94 5.47 0.31
C VAL A 227 0.72 4.06 -0.21
N SER A 228 0.21 3.88 -1.46
CA SER A 228 0.10 2.56 -2.10
C SER A 228 1.44 1.84 -2.17
N THR A 229 2.49 2.54 -2.61
CA THR A 229 3.86 1.98 -2.64
C THR A 229 4.32 1.58 -1.24
N SER A 230 4.10 2.43 -0.24
CA SER A 230 4.48 2.15 1.15
C SER A 230 3.81 0.88 1.68
N LEU A 231 2.52 0.69 1.38
CA LEU A 231 1.77 -0.52 1.76
C LEU A 231 2.26 -1.79 1.05
N LEU A 232 2.56 -1.70 -0.24
CA LEU A 232 3.11 -2.80 -1.03
C LEU A 232 4.47 -3.26 -0.49
N VAL A 233 5.34 -2.32 -0.14
CA VAL A 233 6.68 -2.61 0.41
C VAL A 233 6.60 -3.13 1.83
N ARG A 234 5.68 -2.61 2.66
CA ARG A 234 5.43 -3.13 4.02
C ARG A 234 5.09 -4.60 4.01
N HIS A 235 4.13 -5.01 3.18
CA HIS A 235 3.69 -6.40 3.11
C HIS A 235 4.83 -7.35 2.73
N SER A 236 5.69 -6.96 1.77
CA SER A 236 6.85 -7.78 1.40
C SER A 236 7.90 -7.92 2.51
N MET A 237 7.98 -6.96 3.44
CA MET A 237 8.84 -7.06 4.61
C MET A 237 8.29 -8.02 5.66
N GLN A 238 6.97 -8.07 5.85
CA GLN A 238 6.33 -9.02 6.77
C GLN A 238 6.46 -10.45 6.27
N GLU A 239 6.28 -10.70 4.97
CA GLU A 239 6.48 -12.02 4.36
C GLU A 239 7.91 -12.53 4.52
N SER A 240 8.92 -11.66 4.43
CA SER A 240 10.32 -12.07 4.58
C SER A 240 10.71 -12.45 6.02
N VAL A 241 10.01 -11.90 7.01
CA VAL A 241 10.24 -12.23 8.44
C VAL A 241 9.58 -13.55 8.83
N ASN A 242 8.45 -13.88 8.25
CA ASN A 242 7.69 -15.10 8.56
C ASN A 242 8.26 -16.36 7.87
N ASN A 243 9.18 -16.21 6.93
CA ASN A 243 9.83 -17.31 6.20
C ASN A 243 11.24 -17.66 6.73
N HIS A 244 11.64 -17.13 7.87
CA HIS A 244 12.83 -17.44 8.63
C HIS A 244 12.48 -17.92 10.04
#